data_cf1606bb37bb270d5ca4fe8ba3637487
#
_entry.id   cf1606bb37bb270d5ca4fe8ba3637487
#
_cell.length_a   1.000
_cell.length_b   1.000
_cell.length_c   1.000
_cell.angle_alpha   90.00
_cell.angle_beta   90.00
_cell.angle_gamma   90.00
#
_symmetry.space_group_name_H-M   'P 1'
#
loop_
_entity.id
_entity.type
_entity.pdbx_description
1 polymer ?
#
loop_
_entity_poly.entity_id
_entity_poly.type
_entity_poly.pdbx_seq_one_letter_code
_entity_poly.pdbx_strand_id
1 'polypeptide(L)'
;LAESGLANRWSATPFHFYGNSGENFTNARLGGIAKVSTGIVLVGSSAPSMSEKFRKENQQLFIQIVSPVTQKSMLSGSRRKGSSCGSSRTDTGVKWLTNYKDASVTASAVAIMERQQILVLWEKESSAGTESYYMVLSPTGKILQKATRIGKISLNACEEIKYKNGCVYWTTANGKKTASVHKLYIGKFK
;
A
#
# COMPACT_ATOMS: atom_id res chain seq x y z
N LEU A 1 -8.22 -9.48 38.09
CA LEU A 1 -8.16 -8.23 37.29
C LEU A 1 -8.71 -8.57 35.92
N ALA A 2 -9.97 -8.20 35.69
CA ALA A 2 -10.63 -8.39 34.40
C ALA A 2 -9.99 -7.45 33.38
N GLU A 3 -9.43 -8.00 32.31
CA GLU A 3 -8.98 -7.23 31.15
C GLU A 3 -10.18 -6.63 30.43
N SER A 4 -10.56 -5.43 30.80
CA SER A 4 -11.55 -4.62 30.08
C SER A 4 -11.03 -4.09 28.73
N GLY A 5 -9.90 -4.61 28.24
CA GLY A 5 -9.19 -4.09 27.08
C GLY A 5 -9.72 -4.49 25.69
N LEU A 6 -10.72 -5.37 25.60
CA LEU A 6 -11.23 -5.88 24.32
C LEU A 6 -12.51 -5.20 23.82
N ALA A 7 -13.01 -4.21 24.53
CA ALA A 7 -14.30 -3.57 24.21
C ALA A 7 -14.28 -2.63 22.98
N ASN A 8 -13.13 -2.22 22.48
CA ASN A 8 -13.01 -1.27 21.37
C ASN A 8 -12.55 -1.93 20.06
N ARG A 9 -13.17 -3.04 19.70
CA ARG A 9 -13.01 -3.59 18.35
C ARG A 9 -13.76 -2.71 17.36
N TRP A 10 -13.03 -2.13 16.43
CA TRP A 10 -13.63 -1.50 15.27
C TRP A 10 -13.15 -2.20 14.00
N SER A 11 -14.01 -2.23 12.99
CA SER A 11 -13.66 -2.71 11.66
C SER A 11 -13.99 -1.62 10.65
N ALA A 12 -13.11 -1.45 9.68
CA ALA A 12 -13.36 -0.61 8.51
C ALA A 12 -13.17 -1.49 7.28
N THR A 13 -13.99 -1.29 6.27
CA THR A 13 -13.79 -1.87 4.96
C THR A 13 -13.21 -0.79 4.05
N PRO A 14 -11.90 -0.56 4.11
CA PRO A 14 -11.26 0.52 3.37
C PRO A 14 -11.29 0.27 1.87
N PHE A 15 -11.45 -1.00 1.49
CA PHE A 15 -11.34 -1.42 0.12
C PHE A 15 -12.23 -2.64 -0.13
N HIS A 16 -13.13 -2.55 -1.12
CA HIS A 16 -13.98 -3.67 -1.51
C HIS A 16 -13.29 -4.53 -2.56
N PHE A 17 -13.31 -5.84 -2.33
CA PHE A 17 -13.00 -6.83 -3.34
C PHE A 17 -14.27 -7.10 -4.15
N TYR A 18 -14.15 -7.00 -5.47
CA TYR A 18 -15.26 -7.27 -6.37
C TYR A 18 -15.04 -8.61 -7.04
N GLY A 19 -16.06 -9.44 -7.04
CA GLY A 19 -16.05 -10.76 -7.65
C GLY A 19 -17.14 -11.64 -7.09
N ASN A 20 -17.29 -12.81 -7.67
CA ASN A 20 -18.09 -13.90 -7.10
C ASN A 20 -17.32 -14.48 -5.89
N SER A 21 -18.00 -15.31 -5.10
CA SER A 21 -17.42 -15.90 -3.90
C SER A 21 -16.04 -16.51 -4.19
N GLY A 22 -15.03 -16.04 -3.50
CA GLY A 22 -13.64 -16.50 -3.66
C GLY A 22 -12.83 -15.83 -4.76
N GLU A 23 -13.39 -14.94 -5.58
CA GLU A 23 -12.66 -14.25 -6.64
C GLU A 23 -12.28 -12.81 -6.26
N ASN A 24 -11.02 -12.48 -6.46
CA ASN A 24 -10.49 -11.12 -6.31
C ASN A 24 -10.29 -10.49 -7.69
N PHE A 25 -11.37 -10.02 -8.29
CA PHE A 25 -11.32 -9.48 -9.66
C PHE A 25 -10.41 -8.26 -9.82
N THR A 26 -10.20 -7.50 -8.79
CA THR A 26 -9.34 -6.31 -8.84
C THR A 26 -7.88 -6.65 -8.54
N ASN A 27 -7.61 -7.93 -8.28
CA ASN A 27 -6.29 -8.39 -7.88
C ASN A 27 -5.67 -7.53 -6.77
N ALA A 28 -6.54 -7.07 -5.84
CA ALA A 28 -6.11 -6.21 -4.75
C ALA A 28 -5.22 -7.00 -3.78
N ARG A 29 -4.13 -6.37 -3.38
CA ARG A 29 -3.16 -6.92 -2.44
C ARG A 29 -2.86 -5.88 -1.37
N LEU A 30 -2.92 -6.29 -0.11
CA LEU A 30 -2.44 -5.46 0.99
C LEU A 30 -0.92 -5.60 1.10
N GLY A 31 -0.23 -4.48 1.05
CA GLY A 31 1.23 -4.42 1.16
C GLY A 31 1.73 -4.11 2.56
N GLY A 32 0.87 -3.53 3.41
CA GLY A 32 1.22 -3.28 4.80
C GLY A 32 0.26 -2.35 5.52
N ILE A 33 0.36 -2.41 6.84
CA ILE A 33 -0.40 -1.58 7.78
C ILE A 33 0.59 -0.92 8.73
N ALA A 34 0.40 0.36 9.02
CA ALA A 34 1.22 1.09 9.98
C ALA A 34 0.39 2.14 10.73
N LYS A 35 0.82 2.52 11.94
CA LYS A 35 0.16 3.54 12.74
C LYS A 35 0.90 4.85 12.66
N VAL A 36 0.18 5.93 12.39
CA VAL A 36 0.65 7.32 12.49
C VAL A 36 -0.21 8.09 13.49
N SER A 37 0.23 9.29 13.86
CA SER A 37 -0.51 10.14 14.80
C SER A 37 -1.94 10.46 14.34
N THR A 38 -2.16 10.52 13.03
CA THR A 38 -3.45 10.84 12.43
C THR A 38 -4.36 9.62 12.25
N GLY A 39 -3.82 8.41 12.22
CA GLY A 39 -4.65 7.21 11.99
C GLY A 39 -3.86 5.95 11.66
N ILE A 40 -4.55 5.01 11.06
CA ILE A 40 -3.99 3.74 10.55
C ILE A 40 -3.76 3.87 9.05
N VAL A 41 -2.52 3.72 8.65
CA VAL A 41 -2.11 3.71 7.24
C VAL A 41 -2.27 2.30 6.68
N LEU A 42 -2.90 2.22 5.51
CA LEU A 42 -2.98 1.00 4.70
C LEU A 42 -2.35 1.31 3.34
N VAL A 43 -1.45 0.45 2.92
CA VAL A 43 -0.81 0.53 1.59
C VAL A 43 -1.05 -0.78 0.85
N GLY A 44 -1.31 -0.69 -0.43
CA GLY A 44 -1.54 -1.88 -1.24
C GLY A 44 -1.55 -1.57 -2.73
N SER A 45 -1.82 -2.58 -3.52
CA SER A 45 -1.99 -2.46 -4.97
C SER A 45 -3.32 -3.04 -5.42
N SER A 46 -3.90 -2.47 -6.46
CA SER A 46 -5.15 -2.95 -7.06
C SER A 46 -5.35 -2.33 -8.45
N ALA A 47 -6.21 -2.93 -9.25
CA ALA A 47 -6.76 -2.25 -10.41
C ALA A 47 -7.58 -1.03 -9.96
N PRO A 48 -7.40 0.17 -10.55
CA PRO A 48 -8.11 1.37 -10.16
C PRO A 48 -9.58 1.40 -10.61
N SER A 49 -9.98 0.50 -11.49
CA SER A 49 -11.35 0.39 -12.00
C SER A 49 -12.08 -0.80 -11.36
N MET A 50 -13.41 -0.72 -11.31
CA MET A 50 -14.30 -1.77 -10.83
C MET A 50 -15.09 -2.43 -11.97
N SER A 51 -14.62 -2.32 -13.22
CA SER A 51 -15.27 -2.92 -14.37
C SER A 51 -14.72 -4.32 -14.67
N GLU A 52 -15.46 -5.15 -15.42
CA GLU A 52 -14.97 -6.46 -15.86
C GLU A 52 -13.68 -6.39 -16.70
N LYS A 53 -13.38 -5.22 -17.22
CA LYS A 53 -12.12 -4.92 -17.92
C LYS A 53 -10.91 -4.87 -16.97
N PHE A 54 -11.10 -4.85 -15.66
CA PHE A 54 -10.05 -4.73 -14.66
C PHE A 54 -9.06 -5.91 -14.67
N ARG A 55 -9.45 -7.09 -15.13
CA ARG A 55 -8.53 -8.22 -15.32
C ARG A 55 -7.37 -7.91 -16.28
N LYS A 56 -7.54 -6.86 -17.09
CA LYS A 56 -6.52 -6.36 -18.04
C LYS A 56 -5.90 -5.04 -17.60
N GLU A 57 -6.36 -4.45 -16.48
CA GLU A 57 -5.79 -3.21 -15.97
C GLU A 57 -4.54 -3.47 -15.15
N ASN A 58 -3.55 -2.61 -15.32
CA ASN A 58 -2.33 -2.63 -14.53
C ASN A 58 -2.63 -2.29 -13.08
N GLN A 59 -1.98 -3.00 -12.17
CA GLN A 59 -2.09 -2.77 -10.74
C GLN A 59 -1.42 -1.44 -10.38
N GLN A 60 -2.11 -0.62 -9.64
CA GLN A 60 -1.64 0.68 -9.17
C GLN A 60 -1.44 0.66 -7.65
N LEU A 61 -0.44 1.38 -7.19
CA LEU A 61 -0.20 1.59 -5.77
C LEU A 61 -1.25 2.53 -5.19
N PHE A 62 -1.83 2.16 -4.06
CA PHE A 62 -2.74 3.02 -3.31
C PHE A 62 -2.34 3.16 -1.84
N ILE A 63 -2.83 4.23 -1.23
CA ILE A 63 -2.76 4.47 0.21
C ILE A 63 -4.12 4.92 0.73
N GLN A 64 -4.44 4.50 1.96
CA GLN A 64 -5.51 5.04 2.79
C GLN A 64 -4.95 5.39 4.17
N ILE A 65 -5.53 6.40 4.81
CA ILE A 65 -5.25 6.74 6.21
C ILE A 65 -6.61 6.76 6.91
N VAL A 66 -6.88 5.74 7.70
CA VAL A 66 -8.18 5.53 8.33
C VAL A 66 -8.14 6.09 9.75
N SER A 67 -9.05 7.01 10.04
CA SER A 67 -9.22 7.52 11.40
C SER A 67 -9.79 6.43 12.30
N PRO A 68 -9.17 6.15 13.46
CA PRO A 68 -9.71 5.17 14.40
C PRO A 68 -10.99 5.65 15.09
N VAL A 69 -11.27 6.95 15.07
CA VAL A 69 -12.46 7.54 15.66
C VAL A 69 -13.66 7.47 14.72
N THR A 70 -13.48 7.93 13.49
CA THR A 70 -14.58 7.99 12.51
C THR A 70 -14.70 6.73 11.67
N GLN A 71 -13.69 5.85 11.71
CA GLN A 71 -13.57 4.62 10.89
C GLN A 71 -13.62 4.89 9.37
N LYS A 72 -13.37 6.14 8.97
CA LYS A 72 -13.35 6.58 7.57
C LYS A 72 -11.94 6.98 7.17
N SER A 73 -11.65 6.83 5.89
CA SER A 73 -10.40 7.38 5.36
C SER A 73 -10.42 8.91 5.39
N MET A 74 -9.31 9.49 5.77
CA MET A 74 -9.09 10.94 5.80
C MET A 74 -8.58 11.48 4.46
N LEU A 75 -8.30 10.60 3.51
CA LEU A 75 -7.82 10.98 2.19
C LEU A 75 -8.99 11.20 1.23
N SER A 76 -8.84 12.17 0.34
CA SER A 76 -9.71 12.33 -0.81
C SER A 76 -9.25 11.41 -1.94
N GLY A 77 -10.20 10.91 -2.69
CA GLY A 77 -9.97 10.03 -3.82
C GLY A 77 -10.98 8.89 -3.83
N SER A 78 -11.06 8.21 -4.95
CA SER A 78 -11.99 7.11 -5.13
C SER A 78 -11.46 6.09 -6.13
N ARG A 79 -11.95 4.86 -6.01
CA ARG A 79 -11.85 3.88 -7.08
C ARG A 79 -12.86 4.25 -8.17
N ARG A 80 -12.47 4.14 -9.43
CA ARG A 80 -13.37 4.37 -10.56
C ARG A 80 -14.50 3.33 -10.56
N LYS A 81 -15.73 3.81 -10.71
CA LYS A 81 -16.92 2.97 -10.84
C LYS A 81 -16.87 2.22 -12.18
N GLY A 82 -17.03 0.90 -12.16
CA GLY A 82 -17.18 0.11 -13.38
C GLY A 82 -18.62 0.01 -13.81
N SER A 83 -18.84 -0.12 -15.11
CA SER A 83 -20.18 -0.20 -15.70
C SER A 83 -20.91 -1.52 -15.48
N SER A 84 -20.20 -2.58 -15.14
CA SER A 84 -20.73 -3.95 -15.13
C SER A 84 -20.97 -4.55 -13.74
N CYS A 85 -20.47 -3.91 -12.71
CA CYS A 85 -20.75 -4.35 -11.34
C CYS A 85 -21.98 -3.60 -10.83
N GLY A 86 -23.11 -4.26 -10.65
CA GLY A 86 -24.38 -3.69 -10.15
C GLY A 86 -24.31 -3.06 -8.75
N SER A 87 -23.12 -2.81 -8.25
CA SER A 87 -22.85 -2.14 -6.99
C SER A 87 -22.85 -0.63 -7.17
N SER A 88 -23.78 0.04 -6.52
CA SER A 88 -23.80 1.51 -6.38
C SER A 88 -22.67 2.04 -5.48
N ARG A 89 -21.85 1.17 -4.92
CA ARG A 89 -20.78 1.53 -3.97
C ARG A 89 -19.54 2.03 -4.69
N THR A 90 -19.08 3.19 -4.30
CA THR A 90 -17.76 3.72 -4.65
C THR A 90 -16.86 3.62 -3.44
N ASP A 91 -15.69 3.03 -3.60
CA ASP A 91 -14.67 3.09 -2.55
C ASP A 91 -14.13 4.53 -2.52
N THR A 92 -14.41 5.22 -1.44
CA THR A 92 -13.93 6.57 -1.20
C THR A 92 -12.73 6.57 -0.28
N GLY A 93 -11.92 7.61 -0.34
CA GLY A 93 -10.75 7.75 0.52
C GLY A 93 -9.54 6.92 0.09
N VAL A 94 -9.54 6.44 -1.14
CA VAL A 94 -8.37 5.76 -1.75
C VAL A 94 -7.57 6.78 -2.53
N LYS A 95 -6.34 7.03 -2.12
CA LYS A 95 -5.41 7.86 -2.88
C LYS A 95 -4.48 6.98 -3.70
N TRP A 96 -4.56 7.09 -5.02
CA TRP A 96 -3.67 6.42 -5.94
C TRP A 96 -2.33 7.16 -5.99
N LEU A 97 -1.23 6.42 -5.77
CA LEU A 97 0.12 6.96 -5.76
C LEU A 97 0.84 6.75 -7.09
N THR A 98 0.37 5.82 -7.92
CA THR A 98 0.87 5.56 -9.26
C THR A 98 -0.25 5.58 -10.30
N ASN A 99 0.14 5.69 -11.58
CA ASN A 99 -0.77 5.63 -12.72
C ASN A 99 -0.03 5.05 -13.94
N TYR A 100 0.48 3.83 -13.79
CA TYR A 100 1.19 3.12 -14.84
C TYR A 100 0.24 2.65 -15.93
N LYS A 101 0.64 2.80 -17.19
CA LYS A 101 -0.13 2.30 -18.34
C LYS A 101 0.44 1.00 -18.92
N ASP A 102 1.73 0.78 -18.73
CA ASP A 102 2.53 -0.32 -19.30
C ASP A 102 3.28 -1.14 -18.24
N ALA A 103 2.91 -0.96 -16.99
CA ALA A 103 3.53 -1.64 -15.86
C ALA A 103 2.52 -1.86 -14.72
N SER A 104 2.80 -2.82 -13.85
CA SER A 104 1.99 -3.14 -12.68
C SER A 104 2.81 -3.06 -11.40
N VAL A 105 2.16 -2.73 -10.30
CA VAL A 105 2.72 -2.86 -8.95
C VAL A 105 2.50 -4.29 -8.47
N THR A 106 3.57 -4.99 -8.19
CA THR A 106 3.55 -6.42 -7.81
C THR A 106 3.73 -6.66 -6.32
N ALA A 107 4.44 -5.76 -5.65
CA ALA A 107 4.63 -5.77 -4.20
C ALA A 107 4.62 -4.34 -3.66
N SER A 108 4.22 -4.18 -2.41
CA SER A 108 4.31 -2.91 -1.71
C SER A 108 4.52 -3.14 -0.21
N ALA A 109 5.11 -2.16 0.45
CA ALA A 109 5.36 -2.20 1.89
C ALA A 109 5.34 -0.78 2.47
N VAL A 110 5.12 -0.66 3.78
CA VAL A 110 5.05 0.62 4.49
C VAL A 110 5.86 0.57 5.79
N ALA A 111 6.56 1.65 6.08
CA ALA A 111 7.17 1.89 7.39
C ALA A 111 6.90 3.32 7.85
N ILE A 112 6.99 3.53 9.15
CA ILE A 112 6.90 4.88 9.73
C ILE A 112 8.31 5.36 10.08
N MET A 113 8.63 6.54 9.58
CA MET A 113 9.87 7.24 9.82
C MET A 113 9.77 8.17 11.05
N GLU A 114 10.85 8.87 11.35
CA GLU A 114 10.82 9.98 12.31
C GLU A 114 9.75 11.01 11.92
N ARG A 115 9.21 11.73 12.92
CA ARG A 115 8.13 12.72 12.74
C ARG A 115 6.85 12.14 12.11
N GLN A 116 6.62 10.84 12.29
CA GLN A 116 5.43 10.14 11.78
C GLN A 116 5.28 10.17 10.25
N GLN A 117 6.35 10.41 9.53
CA GLN A 117 6.34 10.36 8.06
C GLN A 117 6.14 8.92 7.58
N ILE A 118 5.45 8.78 6.46
CA ILE A 118 5.07 7.50 5.89
C ILE A 118 6.03 7.19 4.73
N LEU A 119 6.84 6.15 4.89
CA LEU A 119 7.67 5.59 3.83
C LEU A 119 6.89 4.48 3.15
N VAL A 120 6.73 4.58 1.85
CA VAL A 120 6.12 3.54 1.01
C VAL A 120 7.16 3.02 0.04
N LEU A 121 7.39 1.70 0.02
CA LEU A 121 8.19 1.01 -0.97
C LEU A 121 7.27 0.20 -1.88
N TRP A 122 7.66 0.02 -3.15
CA TRP A 122 6.94 -0.87 -4.06
C TRP A 122 7.82 -1.38 -5.18
N GLU A 123 7.42 -2.51 -5.74
CA GLU A 123 7.94 -3.04 -7.00
C GLU A 123 7.05 -2.65 -8.17
N LYS A 124 7.68 -2.26 -9.25
CA LYS A 124 7.09 -2.03 -10.56
C LYS A 124 7.59 -3.11 -11.51
N GLU A 125 6.69 -3.88 -12.06
CA GLU A 125 6.97 -4.86 -13.11
C GLU A 125 6.50 -4.33 -14.48
N SER A 126 7.36 -4.44 -15.47
CA SER A 126 7.10 -4.07 -16.87
C SER A 126 7.79 -5.05 -17.81
N SER A 127 7.65 -4.86 -19.14
CA SER A 127 8.40 -5.62 -20.14
C SER A 127 9.92 -5.52 -20.01
N ALA A 128 10.42 -4.44 -19.38
CA ALA A 128 11.85 -4.24 -19.08
C ALA A 128 12.33 -4.94 -17.80
N GLY A 129 11.42 -5.63 -17.10
CA GLY A 129 11.68 -6.34 -15.84
C GLY A 129 11.15 -5.57 -14.61
N THR A 130 11.59 -6.04 -13.44
CA THR A 130 11.16 -5.53 -12.14
C THR A 130 12.13 -4.50 -11.59
N GLU A 131 11.59 -3.40 -11.10
CA GLU A 131 12.33 -2.33 -10.44
C GLU A 131 11.61 -1.90 -9.16
N SER A 132 12.38 -1.51 -8.14
CA SER A 132 11.84 -1.02 -6.88
C SER A 132 12.00 0.48 -6.73
N TYR A 133 11.02 1.06 -6.06
CA TYR A 133 10.89 2.49 -5.81
C TYR A 133 10.51 2.75 -4.36
N TYR A 134 10.73 3.96 -3.91
CA TYR A 134 10.16 4.46 -2.66
C TYR A 134 9.62 5.88 -2.82
N MET A 135 8.77 6.27 -1.89
CA MET A 135 8.16 7.59 -1.75
C MET A 135 8.00 7.92 -0.28
N VAL A 136 8.07 9.20 0.07
CA VAL A 136 7.79 9.64 1.43
C VAL A 136 6.59 10.58 1.45
N LEU A 137 5.68 10.34 2.39
CA LEU A 137 4.51 11.18 2.61
C LEU A 137 4.47 11.70 4.06
N SER A 138 3.75 12.80 4.25
CA SER A 138 3.40 13.29 5.58
C SER A 138 2.39 12.37 6.27
N PRO A 139 2.16 12.49 7.59
CA PRO A 139 1.09 11.77 8.30
C PRO A 139 -0.32 12.01 7.73
N THR A 140 -0.50 13.07 6.96
CA THR A 140 -1.77 13.40 6.29
C THR A 140 -1.83 12.96 4.84
N GLY A 141 -0.83 12.22 4.35
CA GLY A 141 -0.78 11.69 2.98
C GLY A 141 -0.33 12.69 1.92
N LYS A 142 0.23 13.88 2.29
CA LYS A 142 0.88 14.79 1.33
C LYS A 142 2.24 14.22 0.92
N ILE A 143 2.54 14.20 -0.37
CA ILE A 143 3.83 13.75 -0.89
C ILE A 143 4.91 14.74 -0.47
N LEU A 144 5.89 14.29 0.30
CA LEU A 144 7.09 15.03 0.70
C LEU A 144 8.24 14.74 -0.23
N GLN A 145 8.39 13.48 -0.64
CA GLN A 145 9.33 13.06 -1.67
C GLN A 145 8.62 12.23 -2.72
N LYS A 146 8.79 12.60 -3.97
CA LYS A 146 8.27 11.88 -5.12
C LYS A 146 8.92 10.50 -5.25
N ALA A 147 8.32 9.64 -6.08
CA ALA A 147 8.85 8.34 -6.41
C ALA A 147 10.33 8.40 -6.82
N THR A 148 11.15 7.68 -6.09
CA THR A 148 12.60 7.57 -6.31
C THR A 148 12.93 6.11 -6.56
N ARG A 149 13.63 5.84 -7.66
CA ARG A 149 14.05 4.49 -8.03
C ARG A 149 15.18 4.01 -7.10
N ILE A 150 15.05 2.79 -6.59
CA ILE A 150 16.06 2.11 -5.79
C ILE A 150 16.96 1.25 -6.68
N GLY A 151 16.37 0.57 -7.67
CA GLY A 151 17.05 -0.36 -8.56
C GLY A 151 16.29 -1.69 -8.69
N LYS A 152 17.00 -2.73 -9.10
CA LYS A 152 16.46 -4.09 -9.25
C LYS A 152 16.62 -4.89 -7.95
N ILE A 153 15.94 -4.46 -6.91
CA ILE A 153 15.97 -5.11 -5.59
C ILE A 153 14.55 -5.58 -5.29
N SER A 154 14.36 -6.87 -5.00
CA SER A 154 13.04 -7.41 -4.71
C SER A 154 12.54 -6.98 -3.33
N LEU A 155 11.23 -6.80 -3.23
CA LEU A 155 10.48 -6.72 -1.99
C LEU A 155 9.80 -8.07 -1.73
N ASN A 156 9.71 -8.48 -0.49
CA ASN A 156 8.83 -9.58 -0.14
C ASN A 156 7.43 -9.03 0.15
N ALA A 157 6.44 -9.48 -0.61
CA ALA A 157 5.08 -8.92 -0.58
C ALA A 157 4.35 -9.07 0.76
N CYS A 158 4.86 -9.86 1.69
CA CYS A 158 4.20 -10.20 2.96
C CYS A 158 5.04 -9.85 4.19
N GLU A 159 6.18 -9.20 4.04
CA GLU A 159 7.06 -8.90 5.17
C GLU A 159 7.02 -7.42 5.54
N GLU A 160 7.11 -7.18 6.85
CA GLU A 160 7.29 -5.83 7.36
C GLU A 160 8.66 -5.28 7.01
N ILE A 161 8.69 -4.06 6.54
CA ILE A 161 9.91 -3.27 6.45
C ILE A 161 10.11 -2.47 7.74
N LYS A 162 11.34 -2.32 8.18
CA LYS A 162 11.68 -1.57 9.40
C LYS A 162 12.50 -0.34 9.04
N TYR A 163 12.10 0.80 9.57
CA TYR A 163 12.89 2.03 9.46
C TYR A 163 13.60 2.32 10.79
N LYS A 164 14.89 2.60 10.72
CA LYS A 164 15.72 2.99 11.87
C LYS A 164 16.91 3.85 11.45
N ASN A 165 17.09 4.99 12.11
CA ASN A 165 18.26 5.87 11.94
C ASN A 165 18.56 6.25 10.48
N GLY A 166 17.54 6.67 9.72
CA GLY A 166 17.71 7.06 8.32
C GLY A 166 17.81 5.91 7.33
N CYS A 167 17.71 4.67 7.80
CA CYS A 167 17.76 3.49 6.95
C CYS A 167 16.47 2.70 7.01
N VAL A 168 16.07 2.10 5.90
CA VAL A 168 15.04 1.07 5.85
C VAL A 168 15.69 -0.30 5.63
N TYR A 169 15.14 -1.31 6.30
CA TYR A 169 15.61 -2.69 6.27
C TYR A 169 14.45 -3.60 5.90
N TRP A 170 14.72 -4.58 5.08
CA TRP A 170 13.77 -5.67 4.76
C TRP A 170 14.53 -6.93 4.41
N THR A 171 13.82 -8.05 4.37
CA THR A 171 14.38 -9.35 4.00
C THR A 171 13.75 -9.86 2.72
N THR A 172 14.47 -10.68 2.00
CA THR A 172 13.94 -11.45 0.86
C THR A 172 14.44 -12.88 0.96
N ALA A 173 13.56 -13.82 0.66
CA ALA A 173 13.91 -15.24 0.51
C ALA A 173 14.06 -15.57 -0.98
N ASN A 174 15.14 -16.25 -1.36
CA ASN A 174 15.40 -16.59 -2.76
C ASN A 174 15.06 -18.06 -3.10
N GLY A 175 14.17 -18.68 -2.33
CA GLY A 175 13.65 -20.02 -2.56
C GLY A 175 14.61 -21.19 -2.32
N LYS A 176 15.88 -20.93 -2.00
CA LYS A 176 16.92 -21.95 -1.81
C LYS A 176 17.56 -21.95 -0.42
N LYS A 177 16.75 -21.86 0.65
CA LYS A 177 17.24 -21.88 2.04
C LYS A 177 18.12 -20.68 2.42
N THR A 178 18.15 -19.62 1.64
CA THR A 178 18.90 -18.40 1.94
C THR A 178 17.96 -17.21 2.00
N ALA A 179 18.24 -16.31 2.95
CA ALA A 179 17.59 -15.02 3.05
C ALA A 179 18.62 -13.91 2.84
N SER A 180 18.22 -12.87 2.16
CA SER A 180 19.02 -11.64 2.02
C SER A 180 18.43 -10.55 2.88
N VAL A 181 19.29 -9.83 3.61
CA VAL A 181 18.91 -8.62 4.32
C VAL A 181 19.31 -7.41 3.46
N HIS A 182 18.35 -6.58 3.18
CA HIS A 182 18.56 -5.34 2.42
C HIS A 182 18.57 -4.14 3.36
N LYS A 183 19.42 -3.18 3.05
CA LYS A 183 19.53 -1.90 3.74
C LYS A 183 19.59 -0.79 2.72
N LEU A 184 18.69 0.17 2.84
CA LEU A 184 18.67 1.37 2.00
C LEU A 184 18.75 2.61 2.90
N TYR A 185 19.71 3.47 2.65
CA TYR A 185 19.79 4.77 3.29
C TYR A 185 18.87 5.76 2.57
N ILE A 186 17.88 6.28 3.28
CA ILE A 186 16.89 7.25 2.76
C ILE A 186 17.21 8.66 3.28
N GLY A 187 17.96 8.75 4.38
CA GLY A 187 18.24 10.00 5.07
C GLY A 187 17.15 10.38 6.07
N LYS A 188 17.33 11.55 6.68
CA LYS A 188 16.35 12.18 7.56
C LYS A 188 15.69 13.32 6.80
N PHE A 189 14.38 13.27 6.69
CA PHE A 189 13.62 14.38 6.10
C PHE A 189 13.39 15.45 7.18
N LYS A 190 13.73 16.68 6.84
CA LYS A 190 13.51 17.88 7.69
C LYS A 190 12.06 18.30 7.76
#